data_027bf77fcbfe8af5ca460bf1e448d385
#
_entry.id   027bf77fcbfe8af5ca460bf1e448d385
#
_cell.length_a   1.000
_cell.length_b   1.000
_cell.length_c   1.000
_cell.angle_alpha   90.00
_cell.angle_beta   90.00
_cell.angle_gamma   90.00
#
_symmetry.space_group_name_H-M   'P 1'
#
loop_
_entity.id
_entity.type
_entity.pdbx_description
1 polymer ?
#
loop_
_entity_poly.entity_id
_entity_poly.type
_entity_poly.pdbx_seq_one_letter_code
_entity_poly.pdbx_strand_id
1 'polypeptide(L)'
;MRVVITGATGNVGTSVVERLASDDTVTEVVGVARRGTDWSPPKTCWITADVAVDDLEPVFRDADAVIHLAGAFQPTHRPLATWRNNVLGSMRVFDAVASAGVPVLVHASSVGAYSPRADGERVDESWPTNALPTAAYGRVKSYVERVLDTFERDHAGVRVVRLRPGFIFKRSSTEAQRRLFVGPLLPNGTAAAGPDPGGAGPSRPASAGAAPVGRRRCVPPGSHPRRARRVQRRR
;
A
#
# COMPACT_ATOMS: atom_id res chain seq x y z
N MET A 1 10.75 10.00 -12.04
CA MET A 1 10.24 10.09 -10.66
C MET A 1 10.57 8.79 -9.92
N ARG A 2 11.01 8.91 -8.66
CA ARG A 2 11.15 7.79 -7.70
C ARG A 2 9.90 7.71 -6.83
N VAL A 3 9.16 6.61 -6.88
CA VAL A 3 7.89 6.45 -6.15
C VAL A 3 8.01 5.29 -5.16
N VAL A 4 7.71 5.54 -3.89
CA VAL A 4 7.68 4.51 -2.85
C VAL A 4 6.25 4.11 -2.56
N ILE A 5 5.97 2.79 -2.50
CA ILE A 5 4.62 2.27 -2.30
C ILE A 5 4.63 1.34 -1.07
N THR A 6 3.97 1.72 0.01
CA THR A 6 3.76 0.80 1.14
C THR A 6 2.53 -0.07 0.89
N GLY A 7 2.57 -1.32 1.29
CA GLY A 7 1.52 -2.28 0.95
C GLY A 7 1.52 -2.72 -0.53
N ALA A 8 2.67 -2.62 -1.18
CA ALA A 8 2.85 -2.84 -2.61
C ALA A 8 2.49 -4.26 -3.09
N THR A 9 2.51 -5.27 -2.22
CA THR A 9 2.10 -6.65 -2.53
C THR A 9 0.62 -6.92 -2.29
N GLY A 10 -0.15 -5.90 -1.88
CA GLY A 10 -1.60 -6.00 -1.65
C GLY A 10 -2.40 -5.99 -2.94
N ASN A 11 -3.73 -6.18 -2.81
CA ASN A 11 -4.66 -6.22 -3.95
C ASN A 11 -4.54 -4.97 -4.85
N VAL A 12 -4.58 -3.78 -4.26
CA VAL A 12 -4.42 -2.51 -4.99
C VAL A 12 -2.95 -2.27 -5.33
N GLY A 13 -2.05 -2.56 -4.38
CA GLY A 13 -0.62 -2.31 -4.51
C GLY A 13 0.00 -2.92 -5.76
N THR A 14 -0.31 -4.20 -6.05
CA THR A 14 0.22 -4.87 -7.25
C THR A 14 -0.22 -4.18 -8.55
N SER A 15 -1.46 -3.69 -8.64
CA SER A 15 -1.94 -2.96 -9.82
C SER A 15 -1.28 -1.58 -9.95
N VAL A 16 -1.04 -0.91 -8.82
CA VAL A 16 -0.34 0.38 -8.81
C VAL A 16 1.12 0.20 -9.24
N VAL A 17 1.82 -0.82 -8.70
CA VAL A 17 3.19 -1.15 -9.12
C VAL A 17 3.25 -1.45 -10.62
N GLU A 18 2.37 -2.30 -11.15
CA GLU A 18 2.30 -2.63 -12.57
C GLU A 18 2.13 -1.37 -13.43
N ARG A 19 1.19 -0.50 -13.04
CA ARG A 19 0.91 0.73 -13.79
C ARG A 19 2.08 1.70 -13.78
N LEU A 20 2.70 1.91 -12.63
CA LEU A 20 3.83 2.83 -12.51
C LEU A 20 5.11 2.26 -13.15
N ALA A 21 5.33 0.96 -13.10
CA ALA A 21 6.46 0.33 -13.77
C ALA A 21 6.42 0.49 -15.30
N SER A 22 5.22 0.66 -15.88
CA SER A 22 5.02 0.91 -17.31
C SER A 22 4.94 2.40 -17.68
N ASP A 23 5.05 3.32 -16.72
CA ASP A 23 4.99 4.77 -16.96
C ASP A 23 6.40 5.34 -17.21
N ASP A 24 6.58 6.04 -18.34
CA ASP A 24 7.89 6.57 -18.74
C ASP A 24 8.38 7.70 -17.83
N THR A 25 7.48 8.39 -17.13
CA THR A 25 7.84 9.44 -16.17
C THR A 25 8.38 8.87 -14.85
N VAL A 26 8.13 7.58 -14.59
CA VAL A 26 8.63 6.88 -13.42
C VAL A 26 9.94 6.18 -13.75
N THR A 27 10.98 6.52 -13.03
CA THR A 27 12.33 5.95 -13.17
C THR A 27 12.57 4.79 -12.21
N GLU A 28 11.94 4.83 -11.02
CA GLU A 28 12.09 3.81 -9.99
C GLU A 28 10.79 3.65 -9.18
N VAL A 29 10.41 2.40 -8.94
CA VAL A 29 9.34 2.01 -8.00
C VAL A 29 9.96 1.24 -6.85
N VAL A 30 9.78 1.72 -5.62
CA VAL A 30 10.21 1.02 -4.41
C VAL A 30 8.98 0.41 -3.74
N GLY A 31 8.83 -0.90 -3.84
CA GLY A 31 7.76 -1.65 -3.20
C GLY A 31 8.12 -2.01 -1.75
N VAL A 32 7.34 -1.53 -0.78
CA VAL A 32 7.52 -1.85 0.64
C VAL A 32 6.43 -2.82 1.07
N ALA A 33 6.84 -3.97 1.62
CA ALA A 33 5.94 -5.01 2.10
C ALA A 33 6.55 -5.76 3.28
N ARG A 34 5.70 -6.29 4.16
CA ARG A 34 6.13 -7.08 5.35
C ARG A 34 6.76 -8.43 4.99
N ARG A 35 6.44 -8.97 3.84
CA ARG A 35 6.97 -10.24 3.34
C ARG A 35 7.62 -10.00 1.99
N GLY A 36 8.78 -10.62 1.78
CA GLY A 36 9.44 -10.60 0.49
C GLY A 36 8.56 -11.20 -0.62
N THR A 37 8.85 -10.81 -1.84
CA THR A 37 8.19 -11.32 -3.05
C THR A 37 9.25 -11.63 -4.11
N ASP A 38 8.99 -12.63 -4.93
CA ASP A 38 9.81 -12.96 -6.11
C ASP A 38 9.31 -12.25 -7.38
N TRP A 39 8.17 -11.55 -7.27
CA TRP A 39 7.63 -10.75 -8.36
C TRP A 39 8.51 -9.53 -8.62
N SER A 40 9.00 -9.37 -9.85
CA SER A 40 9.98 -8.35 -10.23
C SER A 40 9.57 -7.58 -11.50
N PRO A 41 8.62 -6.65 -11.40
CA PRO A 41 8.28 -5.77 -12.51
C PRO A 41 9.46 -4.88 -12.93
N PRO A 42 9.46 -4.33 -14.16
CA PRO A 42 10.46 -3.36 -14.59
C PRO A 42 10.56 -2.19 -13.61
N LYS A 43 11.74 -1.58 -13.51
CA LYS A 43 12.00 -0.38 -12.66
C LYS A 43 11.67 -0.58 -11.18
N THR A 44 11.33 -1.79 -10.73
CA THR A 44 10.86 -2.06 -9.36
C THR A 44 11.94 -2.74 -8.54
N CYS A 45 12.10 -2.28 -7.32
CA CYS A 45 12.87 -2.95 -6.28
C CYS A 45 12.05 -3.09 -5.00
N TRP A 46 12.46 -4.01 -4.11
CA TRP A 46 11.67 -4.39 -2.94
C TRP A 46 12.41 -4.18 -1.64
N ILE A 47 11.71 -3.62 -0.66
CA ILE A 47 12.17 -3.48 0.72
C ILE A 47 11.19 -4.23 1.62
N THR A 48 11.74 -5.09 2.49
CA THR A 48 10.95 -5.74 3.52
C THR A 48 10.90 -4.86 4.75
N ALA A 49 9.73 -4.31 5.08
CA ALA A 49 9.51 -3.52 6.27
C ALA A 49 8.04 -3.57 6.73
N ASP A 50 7.84 -3.49 8.04
CA ASP A 50 6.54 -3.31 8.68
C ASP A 50 6.37 -1.84 9.07
N VAL A 51 5.42 -1.16 8.45
CA VAL A 51 5.12 0.26 8.71
C VAL A 51 4.79 0.56 10.17
N ALA A 52 4.39 -0.46 10.94
CA ALA A 52 4.03 -0.28 12.35
C ALA A 52 5.25 -0.29 13.31
N VAL A 53 6.43 -0.71 12.85
CA VAL A 53 7.61 -0.89 13.75
C VAL A 53 8.93 -0.43 13.16
N ASP A 54 9.14 -0.59 11.84
CA ASP A 54 10.43 -0.30 11.22
C ASP A 54 10.64 1.20 10.96
N ASP A 55 11.89 1.61 10.83
CA ASP A 55 12.26 2.95 10.41
C ASP A 55 12.08 3.09 8.90
N LEU A 56 11.19 4.01 8.50
CA LEU A 56 10.84 4.24 7.10
C LEU A 56 11.54 5.46 6.49
N GLU A 57 12.13 6.34 7.30
CA GLU A 57 12.79 7.54 6.78
C GLU A 57 13.88 7.23 5.75
N PRO A 58 14.80 6.26 6.00
CA PRO A 58 15.82 5.92 5.01
C PRO A 58 15.24 5.35 3.71
N VAL A 59 14.07 4.70 3.79
CA VAL A 59 13.36 4.14 2.63
C VAL A 59 12.75 5.25 1.76
N PHE A 60 12.25 6.31 2.40
CA PHE A 60 11.55 7.41 1.74
C PHE A 60 12.48 8.52 1.24
N ARG A 61 13.75 8.51 1.65
CA ARG A 61 14.74 9.50 1.22
C ARG A 61 14.84 9.54 -0.31
N ASP A 62 14.89 10.73 -0.86
CA ASP A 62 14.93 11.01 -2.30
C ASP A 62 13.71 10.52 -3.08
N ALA A 63 12.58 10.23 -2.43
CA ALA A 63 11.33 9.91 -3.11
C ALA A 63 10.61 11.19 -3.56
N ASP A 64 10.12 11.19 -4.80
CA ASP A 64 9.23 12.23 -5.32
C ASP A 64 7.80 12.08 -4.80
N ALA A 65 7.40 10.84 -4.47
CA ALA A 65 6.10 10.55 -3.89
C ALA A 65 6.11 9.27 -3.04
N VAL A 66 5.29 9.27 -1.99
CA VAL A 66 4.94 8.07 -1.22
C VAL A 66 3.45 7.75 -1.43
N ILE A 67 3.15 6.52 -1.84
CA ILE A 67 1.79 6.00 -1.96
C ILE A 67 1.57 5.03 -0.81
N HIS A 68 0.76 5.43 0.17
CA HIS A 68 0.49 4.64 1.37
C HIS A 68 -0.78 3.80 1.20
N LEU A 69 -0.58 2.51 0.85
CA LEU A 69 -1.64 1.51 0.69
C LEU A 69 -1.62 0.45 1.80
N ALA A 70 -0.60 0.47 2.67
CA ALA A 70 -0.50 -0.49 3.75
C ALA A 70 -1.67 -0.30 4.73
N GLY A 71 -2.42 -1.35 4.95
CA GLY A 71 -3.54 -1.37 5.87
C GLY A 71 -4.20 -2.76 5.90
N ALA A 72 -4.83 -3.08 7.01
CA ALA A 72 -5.55 -4.33 7.20
C ALA A 72 -7.05 -4.05 7.26
N PHE A 73 -7.81 -4.65 6.34
CA PHE A 73 -9.27 -4.65 6.42
C PHE A 73 -9.77 -5.61 7.51
N GLN A 74 -9.06 -6.71 7.72
CA GLN A 74 -9.32 -7.75 8.72
C GLN A 74 -8.04 -8.05 9.52
N PRO A 75 -8.10 -8.62 10.71
CA PRO A 75 -9.29 -9.13 11.39
C PRO A 75 -9.97 -8.07 12.27
N THR A 76 -11.30 -7.98 12.23
CA THR A 76 -12.07 -7.06 13.08
C THR A 76 -12.18 -7.53 14.54
N HIS A 77 -12.01 -8.83 14.80
CA HIS A 77 -12.00 -9.41 16.16
C HIS A 77 -10.71 -9.11 16.96
N ARG A 78 -9.72 -8.45 16.34
CA ARG A 78 -8.49 -7.98 16.99
C ARG A 78 -8.33 -6.48 16.83
N PRO A 79 -9.12 -5.66 17.51
CA PRO A 79 -9.16 -4.22 17.30
C PRO A 79 -7.80 -3.55 17.57
N LEU A 80 -7.03 -4.02 18.56
CA LEU A 80 -5.70 -3.49 18.84
C LEU A 80 -4.70 -3.76 17.71
N ALA A 81 -4.75 -4.94 17.09
CA ALA A 81 -3.90 -5.23 15.94
C ALA A 81 -4.26 -4.38 14.72
N THR A 82 -5.55 -4.17 14.49
CA THR A 82 -6.05 -3.29 13.43
C THR A 82 -5.66 -1.84 13.69
N TRP A 83 -5.80 -1.37 14.94
CA TRP A 83 -5.37 -0.04 15.34
C TRP A 83 -3.88 0.18 15.13
N ARG A 84 -3.05 -0.75 15.64
CA ARG A 84 -1.59 -0.69 15.47
C ARG A 84 -1.19 -0.58 14.00
N ASN A 85 -1.74 -1.42 13.15
CA ASN A 85 -1.37 -1.45 11.73
C ASN A 85 -1.92 -0.26 10.96
N ASN A 86 -3.18 0.11 11.17
CA ASN A 86 -3.86 1.07 10.32
C ASN A 86 -3.74 2.52 10.85
N VAL A 87 -3.68 2.71 12.15
CA VAL A 87 -3.56 4.05 12.74
C VAL A 87 -2.10 4.37 13.03
N LEU A 88 -1.47 3.63 13.96
CA LEU A 88 -0.09 3.92 14.34
C LEU A 88 0.88 3.72 13.17
N GLY A 89 0.66 2.69 12.34
CA GLY A 89 1.43 2.49 11.12
C GLY A 89 1.29 3.64 10.12
N SER A 90 0.07 4.18 9.94
CA SER A 90 -0.13 5.36 9.07
C SER A 90 0.54 6.61 9.62
N MET A 91 0.42 6.86 10.94
CA MET A 91 1.10 8.00 11.58
C MET A 91 2.63 7.93 11.37
N ARG A 92 3.24 6.76 11.58
CA ARG A 92 4.67 6.55 11.32
C ARG A 92 5.07 6.79 9.87
N VAL A 93 4.20 6.42 8.91
CA VAL A 93 4.42 6.72 7.49
C VAL A 93 4.38 8.22 7.25
N PHE A 94 3.42 8.94 7.84
CA PHE A 94 3.32 10.40 7.70
C PHE A 94 4.53 11.11 8.30
N ASP A 95 4.94 10.72 9.51
CA ASP A 95 6.15 11.25 10.15
C ASP A 95 7.39 11.02 9.29
N ALA A 96 7.55 9.81 8.73
CA ALA A 96 8.68 9.48 7.86
C ALA A 96 8.65 10.26 6.53
N VAL A 97 7.46 10.54 5.97
CA VAL A 97 7.28 11.40 4.78
C VAL A 97 7.79 12.82 5.08
N ALA A 98 7.41 13.38 6.22
CA ALA A 98 7.84 14.71 6.63
C ALA A 98 9.36 14.74 6.90
N SER A 99 9.89 13.79 7.67
CA SER A 99 11.32 13.70 8.03
C SER A 99 12.21 13.49 6.81
N ALA A 100 11.77 12.69 5.83
CA ALA A 100 12.50 12.48 4.58
C ALA A 100 12.33 13.61 3.55
N GLY A 101 11.49 14.62 3.84
CA GLY A 101 11.24 15.75 2.93
C GLY A 101 10.52 15.37 1.64
N VAL A 102 9.69 14.32 1.65
CA VAL A 102 8.95 13.86 0.46
C VAL A 102 7.85 14.88 0.12
N PRO A 103 7.80 15.40 -1.11
CA PRO A 103 6.85 16.47 -1.46
C PRO A 103 5.41 16.00 -1.66
N VAL A 104 5.16 14.70 -1.89
CA VAL A 104 3.83 14.18 -2.19
C VAL A 104 3.51 12.92 -1.39
N LEU A 105 2.40 12.95 -0.66
CA LEU A 105 1.82 11.79 0.03
C LEU A 105 0.45 11.46 -0.57
N VAL A 106 0.30 10.25 -1.11
CA VAL A 106 -1.00 9.70 -1.53
C VAL A 106 -1.44 8.66 -0.50
N HIS A 107 -2.55 8.92 0.18
CA HIS A 107 -3.10 8.00 1.19
C HIS A 107 -4.37 7.29 0.70
N ALA A 108 -4.40 5.97 0.82
CA ALA A 108 -5.60 5.18 0.59
C ALA A 108 -6.52 5.23 1.81
N SER A 109 -7.49 6.14 1.77
CA SER A 109 -8.64 6.16 2.67
C SER A 109 -9.72 5.18 2.19
N SER A 110 -10.99 5.51 2.31
CA SER A 110 -12.13 4.68 1.87
C SER A 110 -13.41 5.50 1.81
N VAL A 111 -14.35 5.13 0.94
CA VAL A 111 -15.74 5.63 1.03
C VAL A 111 -16.38 5.34 2.40
N GLY A 112 -15.92 4.30 3.11
CA GLY A 112 -16.36 4.00 4.46
C GLY A 112 -15.97 5.05 5.52
N ALA A 113 -15.13 6.02 5.18
CA ALA A 113 -14.82 7.14 6.05
C ALA A 113 -15.94 8.19 6.06
N TYR A 114 -16.76 8.27 5.02
CA TYR A 114 -17.88 9.23 4.96
C TYR A 114 -18.95 8.97 6.03
N SER A 115 -19.53 10.05 6.51
CA SER A 115 -20.71 10.00 7.36
C SER A 115 -21.90 9.37 6.63
N PRO A 116 -22.77 8.62 7.31
CA PRO A 116 -24.00 8.12 6.71
C PRO A 116 -24.88 9.27 6.20
N ARG A 117 -25.59 9.02 5.12
CA ARG A 117 -26.63 9.91 4.59
C ARG A 117 -27.93 9.14 4.48
N ALA A 118 -29.01 9.68 5.01
CA ALA A 118 -30.29 8.98 5.10
C ALA A 118 -31.17 9.16 3.87
N ASP A 119 -30.99 10.25 3.11
CA ASP A 119 -31.83 10.66 1.99
C ASP A 119 -31.45 10.02 0.64
N GLY A 120 -30.38 9.24 0.59
CA GLY A 120 -29.90 8.56 -0.63
C GLY A 120 -29.28 9.48 -1.69
N GLU A 121 -29.18 10.79 -1.41
CA GLU A 121 -28.57 11.73 -2.32
C GLU A 121 -27.04 11.49 -2.44
N ARG A 122 -26.49 11.88 -3.59
CA ARG A 122 -25.04 11.80 -3.81
C ARG A 122 -24.30 12.82 -2.97
N VAL A 123 -23.08 12.46 -2.58
CA VAL A 123 -22.17 13.34 -1.85
C VAL A 123 -20.90 13.55 -2.66
N ASP A 124 -20.25 14.67 -2.45
CA ASP A 124 -18.92 14.99 -2.97
C ASP A 124 -17.84 14.82 -1.89
N GLU A 125 -16.61 15.19 -2.23
CA GLU A 125 -15.45 15.05 -1.36
C GLU A 125 -15.50 15.95 -0.12
N SER A 126 -16.34 16.97 -0.09
CA SER A 126 -16.54 17.87 1.06
C SER A 126 -17.44 17.27 2.14
N TRP A 127 -18.16 16.18 1.82
CA TRP A 127 -19.05 15.53 2.79
C TRP A 127 -18.28 15.07 4.04
N PRO A 128 -18.85 15.26 5.26
CA PRO A 128 -18.19 14.89 6.50
C PRO A 128 -17.71 13.44 6.53
N THR A 129 -16.52 13.21 7.10
CA THR A 129 -15.89 11.89 7.22
C THR A 129 -15.86 11.42 8.68
N ASN A 130 -17.04 11.20 9.28
CA ASN A 130 -17.17 10.71 10.67
C ASN A 130 -17.45 9.20 10.73
N ALA A 131 -17.56 8.53 9.56
CA ALA A 131 -17.89 7.13 9.39
C ALA A 131 -19.26 6.71 9.97
N LEU A 132 -19.68 5.50 9.67
CA LEU A 132 -20.82 4.87 10.34
C LEU A 132 -20.36 4.39 11.75
N PRO A 133 -21.03 4.76 12.86
CA PRO A 133 -20.61 4.41 14.22
C PRO A 133 -20.40 2.90 14.47
N THR A 134 -21.15 2.05 13.78
CA THR A 134 -21.06 0.59 13.90
C THR A 134 -19.97 -0.05 13.02
N ALA A 135 -19.40 0.70 12.06
CA ALA A 135 -18.40 0.19 11.12
C ALA A 135 -16.97 0.43 11.65
N ALA A 136 -16.37 -0.57 12.30
CA ALA A 136 -15.04 -0.46 12.90
C ALA A 136 -13.97 -0.01 11.88
N TYR A 137 -13.98 -0.54 10.66
CA TYR A 137 -13.05 -0.15 9.60
C TYR A 137 -13.23 1.32 9.18
N GLY A 138 -14.48 1.76 8.98
CA GLY A 138 -14.80 3.14 8.63
C GLY A 138 -14.31 4.12 9.71
N ARG A 139 -14.54 3.81 10.99
CA ARG A 139 -14.05 4.64 12.11
C ARG A 139 -12.53 4.78 12.12
N VAL A 140 -11.81 3.69 11.85
CA VAL A 140 -10.34 3.74 11.72
C VAL A 140 -9.93 4.66 10.58
N LYS A 141 -10.56 4.55 9.40
CA LYS A 141 -10.28 5.43 8.27
C LYS A 141 -10.61 6.89 8.56
N SER A 142 -11.76 7.16 9.15
CA SER A 142 -12.16 8.48 9.60
C SER A 142 -11.16 9.09 10.60
N TYR A 143 -10.66 8.30 11.55
CA TYR A 143 -9.64 8.76 12.49
C TYR A 143 -8.34 9.14 11.78
N VAL A 144 -7.87 8.33 10.84
CA VAL A 144 -6.66 8.63 10.06
C VAL A 144 -6.85 9.89 9.20
N GLU A 145 -8.06 10.15 8.69
CA GLU A 145 -8.37 11.42 8.01
C GLU A 145 -8.18 12.63 8.95
N ARG A 146 -8.58 12.54 10.24
CA ARG A 146 -8.32 13.61 11.23
C ARG A 146 -6.83 13.79 11.50
N VAL A 147 -6.07 12.69 11.56
CA VAL A 147 -4.60 12.76 11.67
C VAL A 147 -4.00 13.49 10.47
N LEU A 148 -4.50 13.20 9.26
CA LEU A 148 -4.06 13.87 8.04
C LEU A 148 -4.42 15.37 8.02
N ASP A 149 -5.56 15.78 8.58
CA ASP A 149 -5.91 17.20 8.70
C ASP A 149 -4.85 17.96 9.52
N THR A 150 -4.40 17.35 10.61
CA THR A 150 -3.33 17.90 11.45
C THR A 150 -1.99 17.88 10.71
N PHE A 151 -1.66 16.78 10.05
CA PHE A 151 -0.42 16.63 9.29
C PHE A 151 -0.30 17.69 8.17
N GLU A 152 -1.35 17.92 7.39
CA GLU A 152 -1.37 18.94 6.32
C GLU A 152 -1.16 20.34 6.85
N ARG A 153 -1.77 20.67 8.01
CA ARG A 153 -1.58 21.96 8.66
C ARG A 153 -0.13 22.15 9.11
N ASP A 154 0.46 21.12 9.70
CA ASP A 154 1.78 21.19 10.31
C ASP A 154 2.92 21.02 9.27
N HIS A 155 2.61 20.47 8.09
CA HIS A 155 3.55 20.18 7.00
C HIS A 155 3.05 20.74 5.65
N ALA A 156 2.80 22.03 5.56
CA ALA A 156 2.26 22.70 4.37
C ALA A 156 3.09 22.52 3.08
N GLY A 157 4.36 22.09 3.20
CA GLY A 157 5.22 21.74 2.06
C GLY A 157 4.94 20.35 1.46
N VAL A 158 4.13 19.52 2.11
CA VAL A 158 3.75 18.20 1.62
C VAL A 158 2.35 18.26 1.00
N ARG A 159 2.26 17.96 -0.29
CA ARG A 159 0.97 17.79 -0.96
C ARG A 159 0.35 16.45 -0.55
N VAL A 160 -0.78 16.48 0.15
CA VAL A 160 -1.52 15.28 0.54
C VAL A 160 -2.68 15.02 -0.43
N VAL A 161 -2.76 13.78 -0.93
CA VAL A 161 -3.87 13.29 -1.77
C VAL A 161 -4.57 12.15 -1.03
N ARG A 162 -5.87 12.31 -0.75
CA ARG A 162 -6.71 11.30 -0.09
C ARG A 162 -7.58 10.60 -1.13
N LEU A 163 -7.33 9.31 -1.34
CA LEU A 163 -8.18 8.50 -2.21
C LEU A 163 -9.21 7.77 -1.34
N ARG A 164 -10.49 7.95 -1.65
CA ARG A 164 -11.60 7.29 -0.94
C ARG A 164 -12.31 6.27 -1.85
N PRO A 165 -11.61 5.18 -2.24
CA PRO A 165 -12.19 4.18 -3.12
C PRO A 165 -13.30 3.39 -2.43
N GLY A 166 -14.24 2.89 -3.24
CA GLY A 166 -15.14 1.81 -2.87
C GLY A 166 -14.44 0.45 -2.87
N PHE A 167 -15.21 -0.63 -3.00
CA PHE A 167 -14.64 -1.96 -3.11
C PHE A 167 -13.92 -2.14 -4.45
N ILE A 168 -12.65 -2.57 -4.39
CA ILE A 168 -11.81 -2.84 -5.55
C ILE A 168 -11.63 -4.35 -5.68
N PHE A 169 -12.18 -4.92 -6.76
CA PHE A 169 -12.09 -6.34 -7.06
C PHE A 169 -11.03 -6.58 -8.14
N LYS A 170 -10.20 -7.61 -7.93
CA LYS A 170 -9.18 -8.03 -8.89
C LYS A 170 -9.29 -9.55 -9.08
N ARG A 171 -9.32 -10.05 -10.33
CA ARG A 171 -9.43 -11.48 -10.63
C ARG A 171 -8.35 -12.31 -9.94
N SER A 172 -7.11 -11.86 -9.98
CA SER A 172 -5.97 -12.56 -9.33
C SER A 172 -6.05 -12.58 -7.80
N SER A 173 -6.96 -11.82 -7.18
CA SER A 173 -7.16 -11.76 -5.72
C SER A 173 -8.48 -12.39 -5.28
N THR A 174 -9.20 -13.07 -6.17
CA THR A 174 -10.54 -13.60 -5.92
C THR A 174 -10.58 -14.52 -4.69
N GLU A 175 -9.62 -15.43 -4.54
CA GLU A 175 -9.57 -16.32 -3.36
C GLU A 175 -9.34 -15.57 -2.06
N ALA A 176 -8.42 -14.59 -2.05
CA ALA A 176 -8.15 -13.79 -0.87
C ALA A 176 -9.36 -12.93 -0.50
N GLN A 177 -10.04 -12.35 -1.48
CA GLN A 177 -11.26 -11.57 -1.28
C GLN A 177 -12.43 -12.45 -0.84
N ARG A 178 -12.59 -13.64 -1.42
CA ARG A 178 -13.60 -14.61 -0.99
C ARG A 178 -13.43 -14.99 0.46
N ARG A 179 -12.20 -15.33 0.90
CA ARG A 179 -11.90 -15.61 2.31
C ARG A 179 -12.21 -14.43 3.23
N LEU A 180 -12.05 -13.22 2.72
CA LEU A 180 -12.30 -11.99 3.48
C LEU A 180 -13.80 -11.79 3.77
N PHE A 181 -14.69 -12.07 2.80
CA PHE A 181 -16.12 -11.78 2.89
C PHE A 181 -16.96 -12.99 3.32
N VAL A 182 -16.56 -14.19 2.98
CA VAL A 182 -17.36 -15.42 3.17
C VAL A 182 -16.78 -16.34 4.24
N GLY A 183 -15.52 -16.11 4.65
CA GLY A 183 -14.83 -16.93 5.65
C GLY A 183 -14.22 -18.22 5.11
N PRO A 184 -13.48 -18.97 5.96
CA PRO A 184 -12.71 -20.14 5.53
C PRO A 184 -13.55 -21.42 5.28
N LEU A 185 -14.83 -21.41 5.60
CA LEU A 185 -15.67 -22.62 5.66
C LEU A 185 -16.35 -23.02 4.34
N LEU A 186 -16.22 -22.25 3.26
CA LEU A 186 -16.77 -22.66 1.96
C LEU A 186 -15.77 -23.55 1.21
N PRO A 187 -16.17 -24.78 0.80
CA PRO A 187 -15.31 -25.67 0.03
C PRO A 187 -14.88 -25.03 -1.28
N ASN A 188 -13.60 -25.24 -1.64
CA ASN A 188 -13.08 -24.87 -2.95
C ASN A 188 -13.83 -25.67 -4.02
N GLY A 189 -14.72 -25.06 -4.78
CA GLY A 189 -15.33 -25.78 -5.90
C GLY A 189 -16.73 -25.41 -6.36
N THR A 190 -17.42 -24.40 -5.80
CA THR A 190 -18.77 -24.03 -6.26
C THR A 190 -18.85 -22.72 -7.03
N ALA A 191 -17.80 -22.35 -7.74
CA ALA A 191 -17.95 -21.43 -8.86
C ALA A 191 -18.27 -22.29 -10.09
N ALA A 192 -19.56 -22.54 -10.34
CA ALA A 192 -20.01 -23.07 -11.62
C ALA A 192 -19.45 -22.15 -12.71
N ALA A 193 -18.58 -22.69 -13.54
CA ALA A 193 -18.20 -22.07 -14.79
C ALA A 193 -19.49 -21.96 -15.60
N GLY A 194 -20.07 -20.77 -15.71
CA GLY A 194 -21.07 -20.49 -16.71
C GLY A 194 -20.47 -20.80 -18.08
N PRO A 195 -21.25 -21.30 -19.05
CA PRO A 195 -20.74 -21.65 -20.36
C PRO A 195 -20.14 -20.42 -21.01
N ASP A 196 -18.88 -20.55 -21.41
CA ASP A 196 -18.13 -19.54 -22.16
C ASP A 196 -18.81 -19.39 -23.53
N PRO A 197 -19.32 -18.22 -23.92
CA PRO A 197 -19.79 -18.05 -25.28
C PRO A 197 -18.58 -17.96 -26.20
N GLY A 198 -18.34 -19.06 -26.89
CA GLY A 198 -17.37 -19.35 -27.94
C GLY A 198 -16.54 -18.19 -28.47
N GLY A 199 -15.24 -18.24 -28.19
CA GLY A 199 -14.21 -17.44 -28.81
C GLY A 199 -12.89 -18.21 -28.82
N ALA A 200 -12.58 -18.83 -29.95
CA ALA A 200 -11.28 -19.45 -30.21
C ALA A 200 -10.20 -18.36 -30.18
N GLY A 201 -9.48 -18.26 -29.06
CA GLY A 201 -8.26 -17.45 -28.95
C GLY A 201 -7.03 -18.27 -29.32
N PRO A 202 -6.02 -17.65 -29.97
CA PRO A 202 -4.85 -18.37 -30.48
C PRO A 202 -4.01 -18.97 -29.35
N SER A 203 -3.58 -20.21 -29.58
CA SER A 203 -2.65 -20.97 -28.73
C SER A 203 -1.37 -20.19 -28.46
N ARG A 204 -1.04 -19.98 -27.19
CA ARG A 204 0.24 -19.38 -26.76
C ARG A 204 1.39 -20.32 -27.11
N PRO A 205 2.44 -19.83 -27.77
CA PRO A 205 3.66 -20.63 -27.93
C PRO A 205 4.32 -20.81 -26.56
N ALA A 206 4.86 -22.02 -26.32
CA ALA A 206 5.66 -22.33 -25.15
C ALA A 206 6.86 -21.39 -25.07
N SER A 207 6.93 -20.58 -24.02
CA SER A 207 8.05 -19.69 -23.78
C SER A 207 9.28 -20.50 -23.39
N ALA A 208 10.31 -20.43 -24.23
CA ALA A 208 11.66 -20.86 -23.92
C ALA A 208 12.14 -20.20 -22.63
N GLY A 209 12.84 -20.97 -21.78
CA GLY A 209 13.28 -20.58 -20.45
C GLY A 209 14.06 -19.26 -20.45
N ALA A 210 13.46 -18.24 -19.84
CA ALA A 210 14.17 -17.05 -19.45
C ALA A 210 14.99 -17.37 -18.20
N ALA A 211 16.29 -17.08 -18.26
CA ALA A 211 17.19 -17.17 -17.12
C ALA A 211 16.64 -16.34 -15.93
N PRO A 212 16.89 -16.75 -14.67
CA PRO A 212 16.37 -16.04 -13.49
C PRO A 212 16.95 -14.63 -13.48
N VAL A 213 16.12 -13.64 -13.73
CA VAL A 213 16.45 -12.21 -13.56
C VAL A 213 16.76 -11.99 -12.08
N GLY A 214 18.01 -11.62 -11.80
CA GLY A 214 18.50 -11.43 -10.42
C GLY A 214 17.59 -10.51 -9.61
N ARG A 215 17.27 -10.95 -8.41
CA ARG A 215 16.44 -10.23 -7.43
C ARG A 215 17.04 -8.84 -7.18
N ARG A 216 16.41 -7.78 -7.65
CA ARG A 216 16.78 -6.42 -7.26
C ARG A 216 16.19 -6.12 -5.89
N ARG A 217 17.01 -6.23 -4.84
CA ARG A 217 16.70 -5.66 -3.53
C ARG A 217 17.24 -4.24 -3.51
N CYS A 218 16.41 -3.26 -3.14
CA CYS A 218 16.89 -1.93 -2.85
C CYS A 218 17.77 -1.97 -1.61
N VAL A 219 18.90 -1.28 -1.66
CA VAL A 219 19.66 -0.92 -0.48
C VAL A 219 19.26 0.52 -0.15
N PRO A 220 18.69 0.81 1.04
CA PRO A 220 18.35 2.18 1.40
C PRO A 220 19.58 3.08 1.33
N PRO A 221 19.46 4.33 0.83
CA PRO A 221 20.56 5.28 0.88
C PRO A 221 21.05 5.42 2.33
N GLY A 222 22.34 5.21 2.57
CA GLY A 222 22.95 5.36 3.92
C GLY A 222 23.19 4.08 4.72
N SER A 223 22.87 2.89 4.22
CA SER A 223 23.17 1.60 4.86
C SER A 223 24.60 1.10 4.62
N HIS A 224 25.57 1.99 4.37
CA HIS A 224 26.98 1.59 4.40
C HIS A 224 27.36 1.27 5.85
N PRO A 225 27.96 0.10 6.14
CA PRO A 225 28.47 -0.20 7.46
C PRO A 225 29.48 0.88 7.86
N ARG A 226 29.23 1.57 8.95
CA ARG A 226 30.20 2.52 9.54
C ARG A 226 31.51 1.76 9.71
N ARG A 227 32.52 2.05 8.91
CA ARG A 227 33.88 1.61 9.15
C ARG A 227 34.26 2.08 10.56
N ALA A 228 34.40 1.13 11.46
CA ALA A 228 34.94 1.40 12.80
C ALA A 228 36.28 2.11 12.63
N ARG A 229 36.34 3.41 12.98
CA ARG A 229 37.61 4.13 13.09
C ARG A 229 38.36 3.50 14.26
N ARG A 230 39.35 2.70 13.92
CA ARG A 230 40.35 2.18 14.87
C ARG A 230 41.06 3.40 15.46
N VAL A 231 40.71 3.76 16.68
CA VAL A 231 41.49 4.75 17.47
C VAL A 231 42.82 4.10 17.80
N GLN A 232 43.87 4.46 17.07
CA GLN A 232 45.26 4.17 17.50
C GLN A 232 45.57 5.05 18.69
N ARG A 233 45.57 4.46 19.89
CA ARG A 233 46.22 5.07 21.06
C ARG A 233 47.71 4.98 20.84
N ARG A 234 48.35 6.12 20.58
CA ARG A 234 49.82 6.25 20.76
C ARG A 234 50.13 6.32 22.24
N ARG A 235 51.06 5.52 22.67
CA ARG A 235 51.74 5.65 23.94
C ARG A 235 52.81 6.75 23.83
#